data_6d40f39c3cbc6fb9079b6173f5d5a1af
#
_entry.id   6d40f39c3cbc6fb9079b6173f5d5a1af
#
_cell.length_a   1.000
_cell.length_b   1.000
_cell.length_c   1.000
_cell.angle_alpha   90.00
_cell.angle_beta   90.00
_cell.angle_gamma   90.00
#
_symmetry.space_group_name_H-M   'P 1'
#
loop_
_entity.id
_entity.type
_entity.pdbx_description
1 polymer ?
#
loop_
_entity_poly.entity_id
_entity_poly.type
_entity_poly.pdbx_seq_one_letter_code
_entity_poly.pdbx_strand_id
1 'polypeptide(L)'
;MKLALGTVQFGINYGINSKAGQVKFNEVLDIINYARNHDIGLLDTAPGYGNSEQVLGDANTHDFKIVTKTRYFDQAVISDKEVSLLTSDFNKSLQSL
;
A
#
# COMPACT_ATOMS: atom_id res chain seq x y z
N MET A 1 23.02 -2.61 0.60
CA MET A 1 21.88 -1.89 1.24
C MET A 1 20.61 -2.31 0.54
N LYS A 2 19.58 -2.62 1.31
CA LYS A 2 18.26 -2.97 0.76
C LYS A 2 17.34 -1.78 0.89
N LEU A 3 16.55 -1.54 -0.15
CA LEU A 3 15.56 -0.45 -0.18
C LEU A 3 14.15 -1.04 -0.25
N ALA A 4 13.22 -0.32 0.34
CA ALA A 4 11.79 -0.56 0.20
C ALA A 4 11.16 0.64 -0.52
N LEU A 5 10.13 0.38 -1.31
CA LEU A 5 9.39 1.42 -2.02
C LEU A 5 8.10 1.75 -1.24
N GLY A 6 7.97 3.01 -0.81
CA GLY A 6 6.72 3.51 -0.24
C GLY A 6 5.71 3.84 -1.34
N THR A 7 4.43 3.53 -1.11
CA THR A 7 3.42 3.60 -2.17
C THR A 7 2.24 4.52 -1.84
N VAL A 8 2.38 5.40 -0.86
CA VAL A 8 1.29 6.31 -0.47
C VAL A 8 0.80 7.15 -1.65
N GLN A 9 1.70 7.59 -2.54
CA GLN A 9 1.36 8.40 -3.71
C GLN A 9 0.69 7.60 -4.83
N PHE A 10 0.69 6.28 -4.75
CA PHE A 10 -0.06 5.43 -5.67
C PHE A 10 -1.57 5.46 -5.37
N GLY A 11 -1.94 5.82 -4.15
CA GLY A 11 -3.33 5.85 -3.71
C GLY A 11 -3.92 7.24 -3.51
N ILE A 12 -3.08 8.22 -3.16
CA ILE A 12 -3.53 9.59 -2.86
C ILE A 12 -2.50 10.62 -3.30
N ASN A 13 -2.95 11.86 -3.37
CA ASN A 13 -2.06 13.01 -3.53
C ASN A 13 -1.41 13.30 -2.17
N TYR A 14 -0.13 13.00 -2.03
CA TYR A 14 0.57 13.07 -0.76
C TYR A 14 1.96 13.68 -0.92
N GLY A 15 2.34 14.51 0.06
CA GLY A 15 3.67 15.09 0.15
C GLY A 15 3.75 16.49 -0.44
N ILE A 16 4.60 17.33 0.18
CA ILE A 16 4.77 18.73 -0.21
C ILE A 16 5.43 18.90 -1.59
N ASN A 17 6.13 17.86 -2.05
CA ASN A 17 6.80 17.87 -3.35
C ASN A 17 5.98 17.18 -4.44
N SER A 18 4.77 16.74 -4.15
CA SER A 18 3.89 16.06 -5.11
C SER A 18 3.14 17.09 -5.95
N LYS A 19 3.77 17.58 -7.01
CA LYS A 19 3.15 18.58 -7.90
C LYS A 19 2.11 17.98 -8.83
N ALA A 20 2.23 16.70 -9.15
CA ALA A 20 1.38 16.00 -10.10
C ALA A 20 0.19 15.27 -9.47
N GLY A 21 0.05 15.29 -8.14
CA GLY A 21 -0.99 14.55 -7.43
C GLY A 21 -0.71 13.06 -7.31
N GLN A 22 -1.76 12.25 -7.29
CA GLN A 22 -1.66 10.79 -7.28
C GLN A 22 -0.97 10.30 -8.55
N VAL A 23 -0.05 9.34 -8.41
CA VAL A 23 0.66 8.76 -9.55
C VAL A 23 -0.34 8.01 -10.45
N LYS A 24 -0.25 8.24 -11.76
CA LYS A 24 -1.11 7.55 -12.73
C LYS A 24 -0.71 6.08 -12.86
N PHE A 25 -1.68 5.23 -13.20
CA PHE A 25 -1.47 3.78 -13.23
C PHE A 25 -0.34 3.36 -14.19
N ASN A 26 -0.23 3.98 -15.36
CA ASN A 26 0.86 3.67 -16.29
C ASN A 26 2.24 4.01 -15.70
N GLU A 27 2.35 5.07 -14.93
CA GLU A 27 3.59 5.38 -14.19
C GLU A 27 3.85 4.41 -13.05
N VAL A 28 2.79 3.95 -12.37
CA VAL A 28 2.92 2.88 -11.36
C VAL A 28 3.56 1.65 -11.98
N LEU A 29 3.09 1.22 -13.15
CA LEU A 29 3.66 0.08 -13.86
C LEU A 29 5.15 0.28 -14.17
N ASP A 30 5.53 1.46 -14.63
CA ASP A 30 6.92 1.81 -14.92
C ASP A 30 7.79 1.77 -13.66
N ILE A 31 7.29 2.34 -12.55
CA ILE A 31 7.98 2.36 -11.26
C ILE A 31 8.16 0.93 -10.73
N ILE A 32 7.11 0.12 -10.77
CA ILE A 32 7.16 -1.28 -10.30
C ILE A 32 8.15 -2.09 -11.15
N ASN A 33 8.15 -1.91 -12.46
CA ASN A 33 9.11 -2.59 -13.32
C ASN A 33 10.55 -2.14 -13.06
N TYR A 34 10.75 -0.85 -12.83
CA TYR A 34 12.06 -0.34 -12.43
C TYR A 34 12.52 -0.96 -11.12
N ALA A 35 11.66 -0.99 -10.11
CA ALA A 35 11.97 -1.59 -8.81
C ALA A 35 12.34 -3.07 -8.96
N ARG A 36 11.56 -3.81 -9.75
CA ARG A 36 11.79 -5.24 -10.02
C ARG A 36 13.17 -5.47 -10.63
N ASN A 37 13.60 -4.62 -11.55
CA ASN A 37 14.86 -4.74 -12.27
C ASN A 37 16.06 -4.21 -11.48
N HIS A 38 15.84 -3.55 -10.34
CA HIS A 38 16.90 -2.94 -9.53
C HIS A 38 16.96 -3.50 -8.11
N ASP A 39 16.47 -4.73 -7.93
CA ASP A 39 16.54 -5.47 -6.65
C ASP A 39 15.82 -4.76 -5.50
N ILE A 40 14.74 -4.03 -5.82
CA ILE A 40 13.84 -3.47 -4.82
C ILE A 40 12.64 -4.41 -4.75
N GLY A 41 12.63 -5.30 -3.77
CA GLY A 41 11.63 -6.37 -3.68
C GLY A 41 10.63 -6.20 -2.55
N LEU A 42 10.63 -5.06 -1.86
CA LEU A 42 9.74 -4.78 -0.74
C LEU A 42 8.91 -3.52 -1.00
N LEU A 43 7.61 -3.63 -0.88
CA LEU A 43 6.66 -2.51 -1.00
C LEU A 43 6.01 -2.24 0.35
N ASP A 44 5.90 -0.97 0.71
CA ASP A 44 5.20 -0.51 1.92
C ASP A 44 3.93 0.23 1.52
N THR A 45 2.79 -0.23 2.01
CA THR A 45 1.47 0.32 1.73
C THR A 45 0.60 0.36 2.99
N ALA A 46 -0.65 0.78 2.85
CA ALA A 46 -1.62 0.78 3.94
C ALA A 46 -3.05 0.90 3.38
N PRO A 47 -4.06 0.35 4.10
CA PRO A 47 -5.46 0.59 3.75
C PRO A 47 -5.83 2.08 3.74
N GLY A 48 -5.16 2.89 4.57
CA GLY A 48 -5.38 4.33 4.65
C GLY A 48 -4.77 5.15 3.53
N TYR A 49 -4.09 4.52 2.57
CA TYR A 49 -3.47 5.20 1.43
C TYR A 49 -4.41 5.21 0.22
N GLY A 50 -5.67 5.62 0.42
CA GLY A 50 -6.65 5.65 -0.66
C GLY A 50 -6.83 4.27 -1.29
N ASN A 51 -6.63 4.15 -2.60
CA ASN A 51 -6.72 2.88 -3.31
C ASN A 51 -5.36 2.23 -3.62
N SER A 52 -4.31 2.57 -2.85
CA SER A 52 -2.95 2.06 -3.11
C SER A 52 -2.89 0.53 -3.14
N GLU A 53 -3.55 -0.15 -2.20
CA GLU A 53 -3.56 -1.62 -2.17
C GLU A 53 -4.17 -2.21 -3.44
N GLN A 54 -5.28 -1.65 -3.92
CA GLN A 54 -5.92 -2.09 -5.16
C GLN A 54 -5.03 -1.81 -6.37
N VAL A 55 -4.39 -0.65 -6.41
CA VAL A 55 -3.46 -0.28 -7.49
C VAL A 55 -2.30 -1.27 -7.56
N LEU A 56 -1.74 -1.66 -6.41
CA LEU A 56 -0.66 -2.66 -6.36
C LEU A 56 -1.13 -4.03 -6.83
N GLY A 57 -2.34 -4.43 -6.45
CA GLY A 57 -2.94 -5.68 -6.93
C GLY A 57 -3.12 -5.67 -8.45
N ASP A 58 -3.65 -4.57 -9.00
CA ASP A 58 -3.84 -4.40 -10.44
C ASP A 58 -2.51 -4.37 -11.20
N ALA A 59 -1.45 -3.88 -10.56
CA ALA A 59 -0.10 -3.85 -11.14
C ALA A 59 0.62 -5.21 -11.09
N ASN A 60 -0.01 -6.23 -10.54
CA ASN A 60 0.53 -7.59 -10.41
C ASN A 60 1.87 -7.61 -9.67
N THR A 61 1.81 -7.33 -8.37
CA THR A 61 2.99 -7.25 -7.50
C THR A 61 3.19 -8.51 -6.65
N HIS A 62 2.72 -9.67 -7.12
CA HIS A 62 2.82 -10.94 -6.37
C HIS A 62 4.27 -11.40 -6.15
N ASP A 63 5.20 -10.93 -6.95
CA ASP A 63 6.63 -11.22 -6.80
C ASP A 63 7.32 -10.34 -5.74
N PHE A 64 6.63 -9.35 -5.20
CA PHE A 64 7.15 -8.50 -4.13
C PHE A 64 6.72 -9.00 -2.76
N LYS A 65 7.53 -8.69 -1.75
CA LYS A 65 7.09 -8.73 -0.36
C LYS A 65 6.35 -7.44 -0.06
N ILE A 66 5.20 -7.54 0.57
CA ILE A 66 4.36 -6.37 0.84
C ILE A 66 4.14 -6.24 2.35
N VAL A 67 4.45 -5.05 2.86
CA VAL A 67 4.09 -4.64 4.22
C VAL A 67 2.89 -3.74 4.11
N THR A 68 1.81 -4.09 4.75
CA THR A 68 0.65 -3.22 4.90
C THR A 68 0.34 -3.00 6.39
N LYS A 69 -0.70 -2.25 6.69
CA LYS A 69 -0.97 -1.79 8.05
C LYS A 69 -2.41 -2.05 8.43
N THR A 70 -2.67 -1.93 9.72
CA THR A 70 -4.05 -1.91 10.24
C THR A 70 -4.58 -0.48 10.24
N ARG A 71 -5.91 -0.34 10.42
CA ARG A 71 -6.47 0.98 10.71
C ARG A 71 -5.96 1.48 12.06
N TYR A 72 -6.03 2.78 12.24
CA TYR A 72 -5.75 3.40 13.53
C TYR A 72 -6.93 3.18 14.49
N PHE A 73 -6.60 2.76 15.70
CA PHE A 73 -7.56 2.67 16.80
C PHE A 73 -7.13 3.65 17.88
N ASP A 74 -8.04 4.52 18.29
CA ASP A 74 -7.78 5.54 19.33
C ASP A 74 -8.36 5.17 20.70
N GLN A 75 -8.95 3.96 20.81
CA GLN A 75 -9.49 3.46 22.07
C GLN A 75 -8.37 2.96 22.98
N ALA A 76 -8.49 3.23 24.28
CA ALA A 76 -7.53 2.74 25.29
C ALA A 76 -7.61 1.21 25.44
N VAL A 77 -8.76 0.62 25.14
CA VAL A 77 -8.99 -0.84 25.23
C VAL A 77 -9.58 -1.32 23.90
N ILE A 78 -9.02 -2.37 23.36
CA ILE A 78 -9.51 -3.00 22.14
C ILE A 78 -10.58 -4.03 22.52
N SER A 79 -11.80 -3.82 22.05
CA SER A 79 -12.93 -4.71 22.25
C SER A 79 -13.10 -5.70 21.09
N ASP A 80 -14.08 -6.62 21.23
CA ASP A 80 -14.40 -7.57 20.15
C ASP A 80 -14.81 -6.88 18.86
N LYS A 81 -15.43 -5.69 18.95
CA LYS A 81 -15.80 -4.89 17.78
C LYS A 81 -14.57 -4.48 16.98
N GLU A 82 -13.54 -3.98 17.65
CA GLU A 82 -12.29 -3.56 17.01
C GLU A 82 -11.55 -4.77 16.43
N VAL A 83 -11.57 -5.91 17.08
CA VAL A 83 -11.00 -7.16 16.57
C VAL A 83 -11.72 -7.59 15.29
N SER A 84 -13.05 -7.49 15.24
CA SER A 84 -13.84 -7.80 14.04
C SER A 84 -13.49 -6.87 12.89
N LEU A 85 -13.31 -5.57 13.16
CA LEU A 85 -12.90 -4.58 12.16
C LEU A 85 -11.49 -4.88 11.64
N LEU A 86 -10.57 -5.24 12.52
CA LEU A 86 -9.22 -5.61 12.15
C LEU A 86 -9.20 -6.83 11.21
N THR A 87 -10.00 -7.86 11.53
CA THR A 87 -10.11 -9.06 10.70
C THR A 87 -10.71 -8.72 9.33
N SER A 88 -11.75 -7.89 9.29
CA SER A 88 -12.36 -7.43 8.05
C SER A 88 -11.36 -6.65 7.17
N ASP A 89 -10.59 -5.76 7.78
CA ASP A 89 -9.58 -4.98 7.07
C ASP A 89 -8.48 -5.88 6.50
N PHE A 90 -8.03 -6.86 7.27
CA PHE A 90 -7.03 -7.82 6.81
C PHE A 90 -7.52 -8.59 5.58
N ASN A 91 -8.77 -9.06 5.61
CA ASN A 91 -9.36 -9.77 4.48
C ASN A 91 -9.48 -8.89 3.24
N LYS A 92 -9.83 -7.61 3.42
CA LYS A 92 -9.85 -6.65 2.30
C LYS A 92 -8.47 -6.45 1.70
N SER A 93 -7.44 -6.32 2.53
CA SER A 93 -6.06 -6.19 2.06
C SER A 93 -5.63 -7.43 1.26
N LEU A 94 -5.96 -8.63 1.74
CA LEU A 94 -5.68 -9.87 1.03
C LEU A 94 -6.36 -9.93 -0.35
N GLN A 95 -7.58 -9.44 -0.45
CA GLN A 95 -8.32 -9.42 -1.72
C GLN A 95 -7.77 -8.38 -2.70
N SER A 96 -7.32 -7.23 -2.18
CA SER A 96 -6.81 -6.13 -3.01
C SER A 96 -5.41 -6.40 -3.53
N LEU A 97 -4.56 -6.95 -2.68
CA LEU A 97 -3.17 -7.25 -2.99
C LEU A 97 -3.02 -8.62 -3.59
#